data_31835107a6e7860d964498cf3522d9a5
#
_entry.id   31835107a6e7860d964498cf3522d9a5
#
_cell.length_a   1.000
_cell.length_b   1.000
_cell.length_c   1.000
_cell.angle_alpha   90.00
_cell.angle_beta   90.00
_cell.angle_gamma   90.00
#
_symmetry.space_group_name_H-M   'P 1'
#
loop_
_entity.id
_entity.type
_entity.pdbx_description
1 polymer ?
#
loop_
_entity_poly.entity_id
_entity_poly.type
_entity_poly.pdbx_seq_one_letter_code
_entity_poly.pdbx_strand_id
1 'polypeptide(L)'
;GDEIDRISTLHPLTGDEIDEENEVHIFPASHYVAGPERMERALKTIREELEERLAELRKQGKELEAQRLNMRTTYDLEMLTQVGVCSGVENYSRHFDGRAAGTPPHTLLDFFPDDFLLVIDESHVTVPQIGAMYEGDASRKRTLVEHGFRLPSAMDNRPLKWPEFLQRVGQTVYLSATPGDY
;
A
#
# COMPACT_ATOMS: atom_id res chain seq x y z
N GLY A 1 15.64 9.87 32.93
CA GLY A 1 16.88 9.14 32.86
C GLY A 1 17.10 8.60 31.46
N ASP A 2 18.29 8.15 31.18
CA ASP A 2 18.68 7.64 29.85
C ASP A 2 18.59 6.11 29.81
N GLU A 3 18.12 5.49 30.89
CA GLU A 3 17.94 4.05 31.02
C GLU A 3 16.47 3.71 31.33
N ILE A 4 16.01 2.62 30.78
CA ILE A 4 14.70 2.03 31.07
C ILE A 4 14.91 0.99 32.14
N ASP A 5 14.35 1.22 33.33
CA ASP A 5 14.51 0.31 34.47
C ASP A 5 13.65 -0.96 34.32
N ARG A 6 12.44 -0.81 33.72
CA ARG A 6 11.48 -1.89 33.57
C ARG A 6 10.45 -1.59 32.49
N ILE A 7 10.00 -2.61 31.80
CA ILE A 7 8.87 -2.57 30.87
C ILE A 7 7.82 -3.56 31.39
N SER A 8 6.57 -3.12 31.60
CA SER A 8 5.49 -4.00 32.06
C SER A 8 4.25 -3.84 31.18
N THR A 9 3.58 -4.96 30.94
CA THR A 9 2.25 -4.99 30.34
C THR A 9 1.20 -4.82 31.44
N LEU A 10 0.30 -3.84 31.28
CA LEU A 10 -0.74 -3.53 32.24
C LEU A 10 -2.13 -3.87 31.71
N HIS A 11 -3.01 -4.29 32.60
CA HIS A 11 -4.43 -4.44 32.28
C HIS A 11 -5.05 -3.07 31.97
N PRO A 12 -5.68 -2.88 30.80
CA PRO A 12 -6.08 -1.53 30.33
C PRO A 12 -7.18 -0.86 31.18
N LEU A 13 -7.97 -1.63 31.94
CA LEU A 13 -9.05 -1.11 32.77
C LEU A 13 -8.66 -0.97 34.24
N THR A 14 -7.92 -1.91 34.79
CA THR A 14 -7.60 -1.95 36.23
C THR A 14 -6.23 -1.36 36.53
N GLY A 15 -5.33 -1.33 35.55
CA GLY A 15 -3.94 -0.90 35.75
C GLY A 15 -3.07 -1.97 36.43
N ASP A 16 -3.62 -3.16 36.69
CA ASP A 16 -2.86 -4.25 37.29
C ASP A 16 -1.75 -4.71 36.34
N GLU A 17 -0.60 -5.01 36.89
CA GLU A 17 0.52 -5.58 36.13
C GLU A 17 0.21 -7.03 35.74
N ILE A 18 0.30 -7.33 34.43
CA ILE A 18 0.04 -8.66 33.85
C ILE A 18 1.35 -9.42 33.72
N ASP A 19 2.36 -8.79 33.13
CA ASP A 19 3.64 -9.40 32.83
C ASP A 19 4.77 -8.36 32.76
N GLU A 20 6.01 -8.83 32.88
CA GLU A 20 7.22 -8.03 32.69
C GLU A 20 7.92 -8.42 31.39
N GLU A 21 8.18 -7.41 30.54
CA GLU A 21 8.75 -7.60 29.21
C GLU A 21 10.23 -7.22 29.18
N ASN A 22 11.03 -8.00 28.47
CA ASN A 22 12.45 -7.68 28.27
C ASN A 22 12.67 -6.69 27.12
N GLU A 23 11.75 -6.64 26.17
CA GLU A 23 11.81 -5.75 25.01
C GLU A 23 10.42 -5.39 24.50
N VAL A 24 10.30 -4.22 23.90
CA VAL A 24 9.09 -3.78 23.21
C VAL A 24 9.43 -3.22 21.84
N HIS A 25 8.67 -3.61 20.83
CA HIS A 25 8.82 -3.09 19.48
C HIS A 25 7.81 -1.98 19.23
N ILE A 26 8.31 -0.76 19.05
CA ILE A 26 7.48 0.41 18.71
C ILE A 26 7.62 0.67 17.21
N PHE A 27 6.55 0.37 16.48
CA PHE A 27 6.51 0.59 15.04
C PHE A 27 6.10 2.04 14.71
N PRO A 28 6.65 2.62 13.62
CA PRO A 28 6.24 3.95 13.18
C PRO A 28 4.78 3.94 12.75
N ALA A 29 4.05 5.04 13.06
CA ALA A 29 2.67 5.24 12.64
C ALA A 29 2.54 5.71 11.17
N SER A 30 3.64 5.73 10.43
CA SER A 30 3.70 6.14 9.02
C SER A 30 3.85 4.93 8.10
N HIS A 31 3.17 4.99 6.94
CA HIS A 31 3.32 3.97 5.91
C HIS A 31 4.66 4.09 5.17
N TYR A 32 5.17 2.96 4.67
CA TYR A 32 6.36 2.88 3.81
C TYR A 32 7.65 3.40 4.45
N VAL A 33 7.78 3.30 5.76
CA VAL A 33 9.07 3.48 6.43
C VAL A 33 9.95 2.29 6.08
N ALA A 34 11.05 2.54 5.38
CA ALA A 34 11.94 1.50 4.88
C ALA A 34 13.34 1.64 5.49
N GLY A 35 13.93 0.52 5.86
CA GLY A 35 15.35 0.47 6.21
C GLY A 35 16.25 0.81 5.01
N PRO A 36 17.56 1.12 5.26
CA PRO A 36 18.46 1.63 4.22
C PRO A 36 18.53 0.74 2.97
N GLU A 37 18.66 -0.57 3.13
CA GLU A 37 18.77 -1.51 2.00
C GLU A 37 17.49 -1.53 1.13
N ARG A 38 16.33 -1.50 1.77
CA ARG A 38 15.05 -1.44 1.07
C ARG A 38 14.86 -0.12 0.33
N MET A 39 15.27 0.98 0.96
CA MET A 39 15.24 2.32 0.36
C MET A 39 16.15 2.39 -0.85
N GLU A 40 17.41 1.93 -0.75
CA GLU A 40 18.36 1.93 -1.85
C GLU A 40 17.84 1.13 -3.05
N ARG A 41 17.32 -0.08 -2.81
CA ARG A 41 16.68 -0.89 -3.86
C ARG A 41 15.52 -0.17 -4.51
N ALA A 42 14.62 0.44 -3.71
CA ALA A 42 13.47 1.17 -4.23
C ALA A 42 13.91 2.36 -5.10
N LEU A 43 14.85 3.18 -4.62
CA LEU A 43 15.38 4.31 -5.37
C LEU A 43 16.00 3.89 -6.71
N LYS A 44 16.72 2.77 -6.74
CA LYS A 44 17.29 2.23 -7.96
C LYS A 44 16.21 1.82 -8.95
N THR A 45 15.26 1.00 -8.53
CA THR A 45 14.21 0.46 -9.42
C THR A 45 13.21 1.52 -9.86
N ILE A 46 12.97 2.58 -9.07
CA ILE A 46 12.17 3.74 -9.49
C ILE A 46 12.89 4.51 -10.61
N ARG A 47 14.22 4.71 -10.52
CA ARG A 47 14.98 5.37 -11.58
C ARG A 47 14.96 4.57 -12.88
N GLU A 48 15.15 3.27 -12.79
CA GLU A 48 15.09 2.36 -13.95
C GLU A 48 13.73 2.46 -14.66
N GLU A 49 12.62 2.37 -13.92
CA GLU A 49 11.27 2.52 -14.47
C GLU A 49 11.04 3.93 -15.06
N LEU A 50 11.56 4.97 -14.42
CA LEU A 50 11.46 6.34 -14.94
C LEU A 50 12.14 6.46 -16.30
N GLU A 51 13.37 5.99 -16.44
CA GLU A 51 14.13 6.05 -17.69
C GLU A 51 13.41 5.31 -18.81
N GLU A 52 12.93 4.10 -18.55
CA GLU A 52 12.14 3.31 -19.50
C GLU A 52 10.89 4.07 -19.94
N ARG A 53 10.13 4.60 -18.97
CA ARG A 53 8.88 5.31 -19.28
C ARG A 53 9.10 6.62 -20.04
N LEU A 54 10.15 7.36 -19.72
CA LEU A 54 10.54 8.57 -20.45
C LEU A 54 10.87 8.26 -21.92
N ALA A 55 11.61 7.19 -22.16
CA ALA A 55 11.94 6.74 -23.52
C ALA A 55 10.68 6.37 -24.31
N GLU A 56 9.73 5.67 -23.69
CA GLU A 56 8.43 5.32 -24.30
C GLU A 56 7.62 6.58 -24.66
N LEU A 57 7.46 7.52 -23.72
CA LEU A 57 6.69 8.74 -23.94
C LEU A 57 7.28 9.59 -25.06
N ARG A 58 8.61 9.75 -25.11
CA ARG A 58 9.29 10.46 -26.18
C ARG A 58 9.11 9.79 -27.53
N LYS A 59 9.20 8.46 -27.58
CA LYS A 59 8.93 7.70 -28.81
C LYS A 59 7.51 7.88 -29.33
N GLN A 60 6.56 8.15 -28.42
CA GLN A 60 5.16 8.46 -28.76
C GLN A 60 4.91 9.93 -29.09
N GLY A 61 5.94 10.80 -29.05
CA GLY A 61 5.81 12.24 -29.23
C GLY A 61 5.16 12.99 -28.05
N LYS A 62 5.09 12.36 -26.88
CA LYS A 62 4.48 12.91 -25.65
C LYS A 62 5.52 13.62 -24.79
N GLU A 63 6.15 14.68 -25.33
CA GLU A 63 7.24 15.40 -24.66
C GLU A 63 6.79 16.12 -23.39
N LEU A 64 5.57 16.67 -23.37
CA LEU A 64 5.03 17.36 -22.19
C LEU A 64 4.80 16.40 -21.04
N GLU A 65 4.27 15.22 -21.32
CA GLU A 65 4.05 14.15 -20.36
C GLU A 65 5.39 13.62 -19.83
N ALA A 66 6.38 13.44 -20.71
CA ALA A 66 7.72 13.03 -20.32
C ALA A 66 8.39 14.07 -19.42
N GLN A 67 8.33 15.35 -19.73
CA GLN A 67 8.87 16.41 -18.91
C GLN A 67 8.21 16.45 -17.52
N ARG A 68 6.89 16.39 -17.47
CA ARG A 68 6.11 16.38 -16.22
C ARG A 68 6.48 15.21 -15.34
N LEU A 69 6.51 14.01 -15.91
CA LEU A 69 6.86 12.79 -15.19
C LEU A 69 8.29 12.87 -14.64
N ASN A 70 9.23 13.32 -15.46
CA ASN A 70 10.63 13.47 -15.04
C ASN A 70 10.76 14.45 -13.87
N MET A 71 10.18 15.64 -13.97
CA MET A 71 10.23 16.63 -12.90
C MET A 71 9.65 16.10 -11.60
N ARG A 72 8.47 15.49 -11.66
CA ARG A 72 7.79 14.97 -10.48
C ARG A 72 8.57 13.83 -9.84
N THR A 73 8.97 12.83 -10.61
CA THR A 73 9.64 11.64 -10.07
C THR A 73 11.04 11.97 -9.57
N THR A 74 11.77 12.86 -10.23
CA THR A 74 13.09 13.32 -9.76
C THR A 74 12.97 14.03 -8.40
N TYR A 75 11.97 14.91 -8.25
CA TYR A 75 11.70 15.55 -6.97
C TYR A 75 11.35 14.54 -5.87
N ASP A 76 10.48 13.57 -6.18
CA ASP A 76 10.09 12.54 -5.21
C ASP A 76 11.30 11.66 -4.81
N LEU A 77 12.19 11.32 -5.76
CA LEU A 77 13.44 10.60 -5.48
C LEU A 77 14.39 11.40 -4.59
N GLU A 78 14.48 12.70 -4.78
CA GLU A 78 15.28 13.59 -3.93
C GLU A 78 14.71 13.63 -2.51
N MET A 79 13.40 13.79 -2.35
CA MET A 79 12.72 13.74 -1.06
C MET A 79 12.92 12.40 -0.34
N LEU A 80 12.79 11.29 -1.05
CA LEU A 80 13.05 9.94 -0.50
C LEU A 80 14.50 9.79 -0.05
N THR A 81 15.45 10.36 -0.79
CA THR A 81 16.89 10.29 -0.46
C THR A 81 17.25 11.16 0.74
N GLN A 82 16.71 12.39 0.83
CA GLN A 82 17.06 13.36 1.86
C GLN A 82 16.26 13.23 3.15
N VAL A 83 14.96 12.91 3.03
CA VAL A 83 14.00 12.93 4.13
C VAL A 83 13.48 11.53 4.46
N GLY A 84 13.62 10.57 3.53
CA GLY A 84 13.09 9.21 3.68
C GLY A 84 11.61 9.05 3.33
N VAL A 85 10.93 10.14 2.95
CA VAL A 85 9.50 10.12 2.60
C VAL A 85 9.21 11.18 1.53
N CYS A 86 8.18 10.93 0.70
CA CYS A 86 7.65 11.92 -0.24
C CYS A 86 6.12 11.91 -0.22
N SER A 87 5.51 13.00 -0.70
CA SER A 87 4.06 13.06 -0.87
C SER A 87 3.59 12.09 -1.95
N GLY A 88 2.70 11.16 -1.60
CA GLY A 88 2.23 10.12 -2.50
C GLY A 88 3.18 8.93 -2.60
N VAL A 89 3.97 8.67 -1.55
CA VAL A 89 4.91 7.54 -1.47
C VAL A 89 4.26 6.20 -1.80
N GLU A 90 2.97 6.05 -1.53
CA GLU A 90 2.18 4.85 -1.86
C GLU A 90 2.19 4.51 -3.37
N ASN A 91 2.40 5.50 -4.24
CA ASN A 91 2.50 5.27 -5.68
C ASN A 91 3.77 4.48 -6.07
N TYR A 92 4.74 4.42 -5.18
CA TYR A 92 5.98 3.66 -5.33
C TYR A 92 6.00 2.36 -4.52
N SER A 93 4.86 1.96 -3.92
CA SER A 93 4.74 0.81 -3.01
C SER A 93 5.34 -0.48 -3.56
N ARG A 94 5.14 -0.76 -4.86
CA ARG A 94 5.71 -1.93 -5.52
C ARG A 94 7.23 -2.01 -5.39
N HIS A 95 7.93 -0.88 -5.51
CA HIS A 95 9.38 -0.80 -5.40
C HIS A 95 9.87 -1.02 -3.97
N PHE A 96 9.16 -0.45 -3.00
CA PHE A 96 9.46 -0.64 -1.58
C PHE A 96 9.26 -2.09 -1.15
N ASP A 97 8.17 -2.71 -1.59
CA ASP A 97 7.83 -4.10 -1.24
C ASP A 97 8.64 -5.12 -2.06
N GLY A 98 9.20 -4.73 -3.20
CA GLY A 98 9.86 -5.63 -4.14
C GLY A 98 8.89 -6.59 -4.82
N ARG A 99 7.61 -6.22 -4.94
CA ARG A 99 6.57 -7.04 -5.56
C ARG A 99 6.72 -7.10 -7.07
N ALA A 100 6.29 -8.21 -7.66
CA ALA A 100 6.18 -8.33 -9.11
C ALA A 100 5.12 -7.37 -9.67
N ALA A 101 5.32 -6.89 -10.90
CA ALA A 101 4.36 -6.04 -11.60
C ALA A 101 2.99 -6.72 -11.70
N GLY A 102 1.92 -5.96 -11.49
CA GLY A 102 0.53 -6.44 -11.52
C GLY A 102 0.04 -7.10 -10.24
N THR A 103 0.91 -7.39 -9.26
CA THR A 103 0.47 -7.97 -7.99
C THR A 103 -0.15 -6.90 -7.07
N PRO A 104 -1.21 -7.24 -6.30
CA PRO A 104 -1.82 -6.31 -5.36
C PRO A 104 -0.90 -6.05 -4.15
N PRO A 105 -1.09 -4.93 -3.44
CA PRO A 105 -0.41 -4.70 -2.18
C PRO A 105 -0.92 -5.66 -1.10
N HIS A 106 -0.16 -5.77 -0.02
CA HIS A 106 -0.64 -6.39 1.21
C HIS A 106 -1.80 -5.58 1.79
N THR A 107 -2.75 -6.28 2.35
CA THR A 107 -3.95 -5.73 2.98
C THR A 107 -4.01 -6.13 4.45
N LEU A 108 -4.93 -5.55 5.21
CA LEU A 108 -5.15 -5.95 6.60
C LEU A 108 -5.46 -7.46 6.72
N LEU A 109 -6.11 -8.05 5.71
CA LEU A 109 -6.44 -9.48 5.70
C LEU A 109 -5.20 -10.37 5.73
N ASP A 110 -4.09 -9.93 5.16
CA ASP A 110 -2.83 -10.68 5.13
C ASP A 110 -2.14 -10.79 6.51
N PHE A 111 -2.64 -10.08 7.54
CA PHE A 111 -2.12 -10.11 8.92
C PHE A 111 -2.96 -10.98 9.87
N PHE A 112 -4.11 -11.49 9.43
CA PHE A 112 -4.91 -12.40 10.23
C PHE A 112 -4.38 -13.84 10.08
N PRO A 113 -4.61 -14.70 11.09
CA PRO A 113 -4.31 -16.13 10.95
C PRO A 113 -5.18 -16.76 9.85
N ASP A 114 -4.70 -17.85 9.24
CA ASP A 114 -5.35 -18.49 8.09
C ASP A 114 -6.80 -18.98 8.36
N ASP A 115 -7.14 -19.21 9.62
CA ASP A 115 -8.44 -19.75 10.07
C ASP A 115 -9.38 -18.67 10.65
N PHE A 116 -9.15 -17.39 10.37
CA PHE A 116 -10.01 -16.32 10.88
C PHE A 116 -11.44 -16.39 10.29
N LEU A 117 -12.41 -15.98 11.10
CA LEU A 117 -13.79 -15.78 10.67
C LEU A 117 -13.99 -14.34 10.23
N LEU A 118 -14.37 -14.17 8.96
CA LEU A 118 -14.77 -12.85 8.44
C LEU A 118 -16.27 -12.65 8.63
N VAL A 119 -16.65 -11.52 9.22
CA VAL A 119 -18.05 -11.08 9.31
C VAL A 119 -18.21 -9.81 8.49
N ILE A 120 -19.04 -9.86 7.45
CA ILE A 120 -19.32 -8.71 6.58
C ILE A 120 -20.69 -8.16 6.97
N ASP A 121 -20.69 -7.01 7.63
CA ASP A 121 -21.91 -6.29 7.95
C ASP A 121 -22.38 -5.47 6.76
N GLU A 122 -23.70 -5.25 6.68
CA GLU A 122 -24.39 -4.60 5.55
C GLU A 122 -23.91 -5.16 4.20
N SER A 123 -23.87 -6.48 4.12
CA SER A 123 -23.28 -7.21 2.98
C SER A 123 -23.89 -6.85 1.63
N HIS A 124 -25.17 -6.48 1.58
CA HIS A 124 -25.84 -6.00 0.36
C HIS A 124 -25.24 -4.73 -0.24
N VAL A 125 -24.49 -3.94 0.56
CA VAL A 125 -23.73 -2.76 0.12
C VAL A 125 -22.24 -3.08 0.02
N THR A 126 -21.70 -3.73 1.04
CA THR A 126 -20.26 -3.96 1.18
C THR A 126 -19.71 -4.88 0.09
N VAL A 127 -20.40 -5.96 -0.25
CA VAL A 127 -19.93 -6.92 -1.27
C VAL A 127 -19.87 -6.28 -2.67
N PRO A 128 -20.91 -5.62 -3.18
CA PRO A 128 -20.82 -4.88 -4.44
C PRO A 128 -19.74 -3.79 -4.44
N GLN A 129 -19.55 -3.11 -3.32
CA GLN A 129 -18.53 -2.08 -3.19
C GLN A 129 -17.11 -2.67 -3.32
N ILE A 130 -16.82 -3.77 -2.64
CA ILE A 130 -15.52 -4.47 -2.77
C ILE A 130 -15.29 -4.87 -4.24
N GLY A 131 -16.32 -5.41 -4.92
CA GLY A 131 -16.22 -5.79 -6.33
C GLY A 131 -15.94 -4.62 -7.27
N ALA A 132 -16.47 -3.43 -6.99
CA ALA A 132 -16.35 -2.25 -7.85
C ALA A 132 -15.10 -1.39 -7.60
N MET A 133 -14.49 -1.47 -6.43
CA MET A 133 -13.38 -0.58 -6.01
C MET A 133 -12.18 -0.60 -6.98
N TYR A 134 -11.84 -1.78 -7.49
CA TYR A 134 -10.70 -1.95 -8.39
C TYR A 134 -10.85 -1.13 -9.68
N GLU A 135 -11.99 -1.22 -10.36
CA GLU A 135 -12.19 -0.55 -11.66
C GLU A 135 -12.22 0.98 -11.51
N GLY A 136 -12.81 1.49 -10.45
CA GLY A 136 -12.83 2.93 -10.16
C GLY A 136 -11.42 3.48 -9.95
N ASP A 137 -10.60 2.81 -9.15
CA ASP A 137 -9.21 3.20 -8.91
C ASP A 137 -8.34 3.03 -10.18
N ALA A 138 -8.48 1.92 -10.89
CA ALA A 138 -7.73 1.64 -12.11
C ALA A 138 -8.01 2.66 -13.21
N SER A 139 -9.28 3.07 -13.39
CA SER A 139 -9.66 4.09 -14.38
C SER A 139 -8.97 5.43 -14.09
N ARG A 140 -9.03 5.89 -12.85
CA ARG A 140 -8.36 7.13 -12.42
C ARG A 140 -6.85 7.06 -12.64
N LYS A 141 -6.21 5.98 -12.24
CA LYS A 141 -4.75 5.81 -12.34
C LYS A 141 -4.26 5.67 -13.77
N ARG A 142 -5.00 4.98 -14.64
CA ARG A 142 -4.67 4.93 -16.08
C ARG A 142 -4.52 6.34 -16.66
N THR A 143 -5.47 7.23 -16.38
CA THR A 143 -5.40 8.63 -16.81
C THR A 143 -4.16 9.33 -16.27
N LEU A 144 -3.83 9.15 -14.97
CA LEU A 144 -2.64 9.77 -14.38
C LEU A 144 -1.33 9.25 -14.99
N VAL A 145 -1.24 7.97 -15.28
CA VAL A 145 -0.07 7.35 -15.93
C VAL A 145 0.04 7.76 -17.39
N GLU A 146 -1.09 7.77 -18.12
CA GLU A 146 -1.12 8.15 -19.53
C GLU A 146 -0.65 9.59 -19.76
N HIS A 147 -1.02 10.50 -18.86
CA HIS A 147 -0.69 11.92 -18.93
C HIS A 147 0.59 12.31 -18.15
N GLY A 148 1.42 11.35 -17.76
CA GLY A 148 2.72 11.61 -17.14
C GLY A 148 2.66 12.18 -15.72
N PHE A 149 1.59 11.95 -14.97
CA PHE A 149 1.48 12.34 -13.56
C PHE A 149 1.99 11.28 -12.59
N ARG A 150 2.08 10.02 -13.04
CA ARG A 150 2.54 8.88 -12.24
C ARG A 150 3.31 7.87 -13.11
N LEU A 151 4.22 7.13 -12.48
CA LEU A 151 4.84 5.95 -13.10
C LEU A 151 3.82 4.83 -13.28
N PRO A 152 4.02 3.92 -14.24
CA PRO A 152 3.17 2.73 -14.43
C PRO A 152 2.98 1.90 -13.16
N SER A 153 4.02 1.78 -12.33
CA SER A 153 3.99 1.05 -11.05
C SER A 153 2.94 1.56 -10.06
N ALA A 154 2.49 2.81 -10.18
CA ALA A 154 1.41 3.36 -9.37
C ALA A 154 0.08 2.57 -9.53
N MET A 155 -0.09 1.87 -10.66
CA MET A 155 -1.22 0.97 -10.90
C MET A 155 -1.26 -0.22 -9.93
N ASP A 156 -0.11 -0.59 -9.35
CA ASP A 156 0.01 -1.76 -8.47
C ASP A 156 -0.28 -1.44 -6.99
N ASN A 157 -0.42 -0.16 -6.62
CA ASN A 157 -1.01 0.26 -5.36
C ASN A 157 -2.52 0.42 -5.53
N ARG A 158 -3.25 -0.66 -5.40
CA ARG A 158 -4.65 -0.76 -5.81
C ARG A 158 -5.48 -1.62 -4.85
N PRO A 159 -6.80 -1.44 -4.82
CA PRO A 159 -7.69 -2.39 -4.17
C PRO A 159 -7.53 -3.80 -4.75
N LEU A 160 -7.88 -4.79 -3.96
CA LEU A 160 -7.99 -6.16 -4.44
C LEU A 160 -9.10 -6.25 -5.50
N LYS A 161 -8.89 -7.11 -6.48
CA LYS A 161 -9.97 -7.61 -7.32
C LYS A 161 -10.83 -8.59 -6.52
N TRP A 162 -12.09 -8.74 -6.89
CA TRP A 162 -12.99 -9.68 -6.20
C TRP A 162 -12.41 -11.10 -6.06
N PRO A 163 -11.83 -11.73 -7.11
CA PRO A 163 -11.19 -13.04 -6.96
C PRO A 163 -9.98 -13.04 -5.99
N GLU A 164 -9.22 -11.94 -5.95
CA GLU A 164 -8.07 -11.81 -5.03
C GLU A 164 -8.53 -11.66 -3.57
N PHE A 165 -9.66 -10.97 -3.35
CA PHE A 165 -10.30 -10.90 -2.04
C PHE A 165 -10.75 -12.29 -1.59
N LEU A 166 -11.46 -13.04 -2.45
CA LEU A 166 -11.94 -14.38 -2.13
C LEU A 166 -10.80 -15.37 -1.81
N GLN A 167 -9.61 -15.18 -2.39
CA GLN A 167 -8.44 -16.00 -2.07
C GLN A 167 -7.85 -15.75 -0.68
N ARG A 168 -8.17 -14.61 -0.07
CA ARG A 168 -7.65 -14.19 1.24
C ARG A 168 -8.60 -14.45 2.39
N VAL A 169 -9.85 -14.75 2.08
CA VAL A 169 -10.89 -14.98 3.09
C VAL A 169 -11.30 -16.44 3.09
N GLY A 170 -11.51 -16.98 4.27
CA GLY A 170 -12.01 -18.34 4.49
C GLY A 170 -13.50 -18.33 4.83
N GLN A 171 -13.83 -18.78 6.02
CA GLN A 171 -15.20 -18.79 6.52
C GLN A 171 -15.72 -17.36 6.63
N THR A 172 -16.87 -17.09 5.97
CA THR A 172 -17.45 -15.76 5.92
C THR A 172 -18.91 -15.79 6.29
N VAL A 173 -19.32 -14.88 7.19
CA VAL A 173 -20.71 -14.64 7.56
C VAL A 173 -21.14 -13.30 6.95
N TYR A 174 -22.24 -13.34 6.22
CA TYR A 174 -22.84 -12.16 5.60
C TYR A 174 -24.06 -11.72 6.42
N LEU A 175 -24.03 -10.48 6.91
CA LEU A 175 -25.13 -9.89 7.68
C LEU A 175 -25.79 -8.80 6.85
N SER A 176 -27.12 -8.82 6.80
CA SER A 176 -27.89 -7.76 6.16
C SER A 176 -29.35 -7.81 6.65
N ALA A 177 -29.93 -6.64 6.91
CA ALA A 177 -31.35 -6.50 7.15
C ALA A 177 -32.17 -6.64 5.85
N THR A 178 -31.58 -6.38 4.70
CA THR A 178 -32.18 -6.43 3.37
C THR A 178 -31.26 -7.19 2.42
N PRO A 179 -31.11 -8.53 2.58
CA PRO A 179 -30.24 -9.31 1.73
C PRO A 179 -30.71 -9.27 0.27
N GLY A 180 -29.76 -9.24 -0.65
CA GLY A 180 -29.98 -9.29 -2.09
C GLY A 180 -29.09 -10.35 -2.73
N ASP A 181 -29.21 -10.51 -4.05
CA ASP A 181 -28.29 -11.33 -4.83
C ASP A 181 -26.94 -10.59 -4.97
N TYR A 182 -25.81 -11.33 -4.91
CA TYR A 182 -24.45 -10.80 -4.98
C TYR A 182 -23.80 -11.14 -6.31
#